data_13387fe173f7497b6290032c40179d26
#
_entry.id   13387fe173f7497b6290032c40179d26
#
_cell.length_a   1.000
_cell.length_b   1.000
_cell.length_c   1.000
_cell.angle_alpha   90.00
_cell.angle_beta   90.00
_cell.angle_gamma   90.00
#
_symmetry.space_group_name_H-M   'P 1'
#
loop_
_entity.id
_entity.type
_entity.pdbx_description
1 polymer ?
#
loop_
_entity_poly.entity_id
_entity_poly.type
_entity_poly.pdbx_seq_one_letter_code
_entity_poly.pdbx_strand_id
1 'polypeptide(L)'
;MLLMVSAATRALGDHRLEGGWWLELSGDFAPIFGDLTLRQTADGWQGHVEGGPVDVSVEGKNVRLVIDTRDLQGFTFDRVLTGQFDGERLSGTFEIQGSTYAEEPGGIWSAVRKAPLPPPRPPAPVDLSGIWKPAPGVDFRKYTMDLTPKAQDWHDDYLMHYDQPNVRCVSTGIVAMVAWGFYPMEILSAPDRLTFIYEVESEVRRVFLDDRQPPEFYPTSSMGWSNARWDGSDLVIETQLIEGNVRDFRGEPVSDGARMRERYSLSEDGQTLSAVITLLDPANYRVPPVRRRQWQKSADTVFYPYECDPDSFYRQMYNEGKLDMYFERSERRQIN
;
A
#
# COMPACT_ATOMS: atom_id res chain seq x y z
N MET A 1 -27.21 53.34 43.68
CA MET A 1 -26.13 53.18 42.72
C MET A 1 -26.07 51.67 42.42
N LEU A 2 -26.83 51.22 41.38
CA LEU A 2 -26.91 49.82 41.00
C LEU A 2 -25.75 49.55 40.04
N LEU A 3 -24.85 48.72 40.43
CA LEU A 3 -23.80 48.13 39.50
C LEU A 3 -24.47 47.09 38.67
N MET A 4 -24.65 47.35 37.35
CA MET A 4 -24.98 46.36 36.37
C MET A 4 -23.69 45.59 36.07
N VAL A 5 -23.62 44.33 36.52
CA VAL A 5 -22.62 43.36 36.08
C VAL A 5 -23.08 42.82 34.74
N SER A 6 -22.48 43.30 33.66
CA SER A 6 -22.67 42.73 32.34
C SER A 6 -21.97 41.36 32.29
N ALA A 7 -22.75 40.29 32.39
CA ALA A 7 -22.27 38.96 32.09
C ALA A 7 -22.10 38.83 30.56
N ALA A 8 -20.88 38.91 30.07
CA ALA A 8 -20.58 38.57 28.72
C ALA A 8 -20.83 37.05 28.55
N THR A 9 -21.96 36.73 27.93
CA THR A 9 -22.23 35.37 27.44
C THR A 9 -21.19 35.03 26.37
N ARG A 10 -20.10 34.37 26.76
CA ARG A 10 -19.22 33.72 25.79
C ARG A 10 -20.07 32.69 25.02
N ALA A 11 -20.20 32.90 23.71
CA ALA A 11 -20.79 31.89 22.84
C ALA A 11 -19.95 30.62 22.96
N LEU A 12 -20.50 29.60 23.59
CA LEU A 12 -19.93 28.26 23.63
C LEU A 12 -19.86 27.78 22.17
N GLY A 13 -18.65 27.57 21.69
CA GLY A 13 -18.46 26.98 20.37
C GLY A 13 -19.09 25.57 20.29
N ASP A 14 -19.38 25.12 19.10
CA ASP A 14 -19.98 23.80 18.88
C ASP A 14 -19.01 22.70 19.34
N HIS A 15 -19.35 22.00 20.42
CA HIS A 15 -18.53 20.88 20.96
C HIS A 15 -18.23 19.78 19.92
N ARG A 16 -19.00 19.73 18.84
CA ARG A 16 -18.73 18.81 17.74
C ARG A 16 -17.46 19.13 16.94
N LEU A 17 -16.89 20.34 17.13
CA LEU A 17 -15.58 20.68 16.55
C LEU A 17 -14.41 19.99 17.28
N GLU A 18 -14.57 19.61 18.54
CA GLU A 18 -13.50 18.97 19.30
C GLU A 18 -13.12 17.59 18.74
N GLY A 19 -11.82 17.31 18.59
CA GLY A 19 -11.29 16.02 18.16
C GLY A 19 -10.26 16.13 17.04
N GLY A 20 -9.99 15.00 16.43
CA GLY A 20 -9.02 14.86 15.34
C GLY A 20 -9.66 14.95 13.96
N TRP A 21 -8.95 15.57 13.04
CA TRP A 21 -9.37 15.86 11.68
C TRP A 21 -8.25 15.55 10.68
N TRP A 22 -8.60 15.07 9.50
CA TRP A 22 -7.73 15.06 8.34
C TRP A 22 -7.89 16.38 7.61
N LEU A 23 -6.83 17.20 7.65
CA LEU A 23 -6.74 18.49 6.98
C LEU A 23 -6.17 18.30 5.57
N GLU A 24 -6.80 18.93 4.60
CA GLU A 24 -6.32 19.01 3.22
C GLU A 24 -6.32 20.48 2.78
N LEU A 25 -5.18 20.94 2.26
CA LEU A 25 -5.04 22.24 1.61
C LEU A 25 -4.75 21.98 0.14
N SER A 26 -5.55 22.60 -0.74
CA SER A 26 -5.41 22.52 -2.20
C SER A 26 -5.27 23.91 -2.79
N GLY A 27 -4.17 24.15 -3.51
CA GLY A 27 -3.85 25.38 -4.22
C GLY A 27 -3.21 25.06 -5.57
N ASP A 28 -2.39 25.96 -6.10
CA ASP A 28 -1.71 25.76 -7.39
C ASP A 28 -0.58 24.72 -7.34
N PHE A 29 -0.20 24.29 -6.13
CA PHE A 29 0.74 23.20 -5.89
C PHE A 29 0.02 21.91 -5.52
N ALA A 30 0.78 20.82 -5.40
CA ALA A 30 0.24 19.54 -4.95
C ALA A 30 -0.51 19.67 -3.60
N PRO A 31 -1.60 18.91 -3.39
CA PRO A 31 -2.33 18.96 -2.13
C PRO A 31 -1.42 18.69 -0.93
N ILE A 32 -1.61 19.45 0.15
CA ILE A 32 -0.93 19.25 1.43
C ILE A 32 -1.92 18.59 2.37
N PHE A 33 -1.54 17.48 2.95
CA PHE A 33 -2.33 16.75 3.94
C PHE A 33 -1.71 16.90 5.32
N GLY A 34 -2.54 17.05 6.35
CA GLY A 34 -2.07 17.20 7.70
C GLY A 34 -3.03 16.61 8.74
N ASP A 35 -2.47 16.37 9.92
CA ASP A 35 -3.20 15.94 11.11
C ASP A 35 -3.59 17.16 11.93
N LEU A 36 -4.89 17.56 11.90
CA LEU A 36 -5.40 18.65 12.70
C LEU A 36 -6.12 18.10 13.95
N THR A 37 -5.76 18.60 15.13
CA THR A 37 -6.48 18.34 16.37
C THR A 37 -7.01 19.66 16.94
N LEU A 38 -8.31 19.67 17.30
CA LEU A 38 -8.97 20.81 17.96
C LEU A 38 -9.45 20.38 19.33
N ARG A 39 -9.21 21.23 20.35
CA ARG A 39 -9.66 21.02 21.71
C ARG A 39 -10.21 22.32 22.29
N GLN A 40 -11.36 22.26 22.95
CA GLN A 40 -11.91 23.35 23.71
C GLN A 40 -11.33 23.34 25.14
N THR A 41 -10.86 24.48 25.61
CA THR A 41 -10.32 24.66 26.96
C THR A 41 -11.06 25.78 27.68
N ALA A 42 -10.77 26.00 28.96
CA ALA A 42 -11.34 27.08 29.74
C ALA A 42 -10.98 28.46 29.15
N ASP A 43 -9.84 28.58 28.49
CA ASP A 43 -9.31 29.82 27.93
C ASP A 43 -9.65 30.04 26.46
N GLY A 44 -10.33 29.08 25.82
CA GLY A 44 -10.73 29.15 24.42
C GLY A 44 -10.40 27.86 23.67
N TRP A 45 -10.18 27.98 22.36
CA TRP A 45 -9.80 26.85 21.51
C TRP A 45 -8.30 26.73 21.39
N GLN A 46 -7.82 25.50 21.38
CA GLN A 46 -6.44 25.11 21.08
C GLN A 46 -6.42 24.15 19.90
N GLY A 47 -5.46 24.33 19.02
CA GLY A 47 -5.27 23.47 17.86
C GLY A 47 -3.83 23.04 17.70
N HIS A 48 -3.65 21.90 17.03
CA HIS A 48 -2.35 21.41 16.61
C HIS A 48 -2.47 20.89 15.19
N VAL A 49 -1.49 21.22 14.34
CA VAL A 49 -1.33 20.63 13.02
C VAL A 49 0.04 19.93 12.99
N GLU A 50 0.05 18.64 12.65
CA GLU A 50 1.27 17.79 12.67
C GLU A 50 2.03 17.86 14.02
N GLY A 51 1.28 18.00 15.11
CA GLY A 51 1.85 18.14 16.47
C GLY A 51 2.33 19.55 16.83
N GLY A 52 2.46 20.46 15.87
CA GLY A 52 2.77 21.87 16.10
C GLY A 52 1.53 22.68 16.53
N PRO A 53 1.65 23.64 17.51
CA PRO A 53 0.53 24.46 17.92
C PRO A 53 0.10 25.39 16.79
N VAL A 54 -1.22 25.65 16.72
CA VAL A 54 -1.81 26.62 15.78
C VAL A 54 -2.77 27.52 16.52
N ASP A 55 -2.84 28.78 16.12
CA ASP A 55 -3.81 29.70 16.66
C ASP A 55 -5.21 29.42 16.12
N VAL A 56 -6.17 29.24 17.01
CA VAL A 56 -7.53 28.85 16.66
C VAL A 56 -8.52 29.92 17.20
N SER A 57 -9.38 30.41 16.32
CA SER A 57 -10.56 31.15 16.74
C SER A 57 -11.81 30.55 16.14
N VAL A 58 -12.87 30.46 16.98
CA VAL A 58 -14.17 29.92 16.60
C VAL A 58 -15.26 30.90 17.03
N GLU A 59 -16.05 31.37 16.07
CA GLU A 59 -17.19 32.24 16.27
C GLU A 59 -18.44 31.61 15.62
N GLY A 60 -19.27 30.98 16.44
CA GLY A 60 -20.40 30.21 15.93
C GLY A 60 -19.94 29.05 15.06
N LYS A 61 -20.25 29.12 13.77
CA LYS A 61 -19.80 28.12 12.77
C LYS A 61 -18.48 28.51 12.09
N ASN A 62 -18.05 29.76 12.23
CA ASN A 62 -16.83 30.23 11.57
C ASN A 62 -15.59 29.78 12.33
N VAL A 63 -14.65 29.27 11.61
CA VAL A 63 -13.37 28.77 12.15
C VAL A 63 -12.24 29.46 11.40
N ARG A 64 -11.28 29.97 12.16
CA ARG A 64 -10.03 30.52 11.63
C ARG A 64 -8.86 29.82 12.30
N LEU A 65 -7.91 29.32 11.49
CA LEU A 65 -6.68 28.72 11.93
C LEU A 65 -5.52 29.55 11.38
N VAL A 66 -4.46 29.74 12.17
CA VAL A 66 -3.20 30.33 11.71
C VAL A 66 -2.10 29.32 11.95
N ILE A 67 -1.49 28.85 10.88
CA ILE A 67 -0.43 27.87 10.89
C ILE A 67 0.87 28.57 10.56
N ASP A 68 1.74 28.74 11.56
CA ASP A 68 3.10 29.22 11.35
C ASP A 68 3.88 28.14 10.58
N THR A 69 4.44 28.52 9.45
CA THR A 69 5.11 27.61 8.54
C THR A 69 6.51 28.10 8.25
N ARG A 70 7.42 27.14 8.07
CA ARG A 70 8.77 27.39 7.54
C ARG A 70 8.96 26.55 6.29
N ASP A 71 9.42 27.18 5.21
CA ASP A 71 9.77 26.48 3.98
C ASP A 71 11.15 25.77 4.08
N LEU A 72 11.51 25.04 3.02
CA LEU A 72 12.77 24.31 2.95
C LEU A 72 14.01 25.22 2.94
N GLN A 73 13.85 26.50 2.56
CA GLN A 73 14.90 27.53 2.57
C GLN A 73 15.00 28.24 3.92
N GLY A 74 14.05 28.00 4.84
CA GLY A 74 14.04 28.56 6.17
C GLY A 74 13.26 29.88 6.30
N PHE A 75 12.55 30.32 5.26
CA PHE A 75 11.65 31.47 5.33
C PHE A 75 10.38 31.10 6.09
N THR A 76 9.91 32.03 6.93
CA THR A 76 8.70 31.86 7.71
C THR A 76 7.54 32.63 7.09
N PHE A 77 6.35 32.06 7.15
CA PHE A 77 5.09 32.66 6.71
C PHE A 77 3.91 32.00 7.40
N ASP A 78 2.78 32.69 7.43
CA ASP A 78 1.55 32.18 8.00
C ASP A 78 0.60 31.66 6.90
N ARG A 79 0.04 30.46 7.09
CA ARG A 79 -1.15 30.03 6.37
C ARG A 79 -2.36 30.35 7.21
N VAL A 80 -3.15 31.29 6.73
CA VAL A 80 -4.39 31.75 7.41
C VAL A 80 -5.57 31.05 6.75
N LEU A 81 -6.12 30.03 7.41
CA LEU A 81 -7.28 29.30 6.97
C LEU A 81 -8.54 29.94 7.54
N THR A 82 -9.50 30.26 6.69
CA THR A 82 -10.81 30.79 7.08
C THR A 82 -11.89 29.89 6.49
N GLY A 83 -12.84 29.45 7.31
CA GLY A 83 -13.86 28.52 6.83
C GLY A 83 -15.01 28.35 7.80
N GLN A 84 -15.88 27.39 7.49
CA GLN A 84 -17.07 27.10 8.27
C GLN A 84 -17.16 25.59 8.60
N PHE A 85 -17.77 25.33 9.74
CA PHE A 85 -18.17 24.01 10.18
C PHE A 85 -19.65 23.77 9.87
N ASP A 86 -19.97 22.76 9.07
CA ASP A 86 -21.35 22.41 8.69
C ASP A 86 -21.97 21.34 9.61
N GLY A 87 -21.24 20.83 10.57
CA GLY A 87 -21.65 19.76 11.50
C GLY A 87 -20.91 18.46 11.31
N GLU A 88 -20.27 18.25 10.13
CA GLU A 88 -19.53 17.05 9.77
C GLU A 88 -18.14 17.38 9.21
N ARG A 89 -18.02 18.49 8.49
CA ARG A 89 -16.83 18.92 7.77
C ARG A 89 -16.50 20.38 8.06
N LEU A 90 -15.21 20.67 8.04
CA LEU A 90 -14.67 22.03 7.95
C LEU A 90 -14.27 22.29 6.50
N SER A 91 -14.57 23.48 5.99
CA SER A 91 -14.13 23.87 4.64
C SER A 91 -14.08 25.39 4.48
N GLY A 92 -13.21 25.85 3.59
CA GLY A 92 -13.06 27.28 3.32
C GLY A 92 -11.89 27.60 2.39
N THR A 93 -11.34 28.79 2.55
CA THR A 93 -10.18 29.27 1.80
C THR A 93 -9.01 29.52 2.72
N PHE A 94 -7.79 29.45 2.18
CA PHE A 94 -6.61 29.89 2.90
C PHE A 94 -5.84 30.93 2.08
N GLU A 95 -5.09 31.75 2.81
CA GLU A 95 -4.20 32.79 2.28
C GLU A 95 -2.82 32.58 2.91
N ILE A 96 -1.78 32.97 2.18
CA ILE A 96 -0.41 32.99 2.67
C ILE A 96 -0.04 34.42 3.02
N GLN A 97 0.40 34.66 4.25
CA GLN A 97 0.75 35.97 4.78
C GLN A 97 2.20 35.98 5.24
N GLY A 98 2.91 37.09 5.01
CA GLY A 98 4.31 37.26 5.44
C GLY A 98 5.34 36.51 4.58
N SER A 99 4.95 35.91 3.46
CA SER A 99 5.90 35.32 2.52
C SER A 99 6.73 36.40 1.82
N THR A 100 8.01 36.14 1.65
CA THR A 100 8.90 36.96 0.81
C THR A 100 8.71 36.71 -0.67
N TYR A 101 8.03 35.62 -1.04
CA TYR A 101 7.60 35.31 -2.40
C TYR A 101 6.28 36.03 -2.64
N ALA A 102 6.32 37.12 -3.38
CA ALA A 102 5.23 38.12 -3.48
C ALA A 102 3.90 37.61 -4.07
N GLU A 103 3.79 36.36 -4.50
CA GLU A 103 2.64 35.84 -5.24
C GLU A 103 2.39 34.33 -4.98
N GLU A 104 2.51 33.85 -3.74
CA GLU A 104 1.98 32.52 -3.48
C GLU A 104 0.43 32.60 -3.43
N PRO A 105 -0.26 32.00 -4.39
CA PRO A 105 -1.71 32.00 -4.36
C PRO A 105 -2.18 31.19 -3.17
N GLY A 106 -3.19 31.71 -2.48
CA GLY A 106 -3.95 30.91 -1.53
C GLY A 106 -4.67 29.77 -2.23
N GLY A 107 -5.60 29.16 -1.54
CA GLY A 107 -6.35 28.03 -2.08
C GLY A 107 -7.59 27.73 -1.27
N ILE A 108 -8.07 26.52 -1.45
CA ILE A 108 -9.17 25.98 -0.64
C ILE A 108 -8.62 24.99 0.38
N TRP A 109 -9.29 24.87 1.48
CA TRP A 109 -9.01 23.84 2.46
C TRP A 109 -10.26 23.12 2.90
N SER A 110 -10.08 21.90 3.34
CA SER A 110 -11.12 21.14 4.01
C SER A 110 -10.54 20.28 5.12
N ALA A 111 -11.35 19.95 6.11
CA ALA A 111 -11.00 18.93 7.07
C ALA A 111 -12.19 18.02 7.33
N VAL A 112 -11.93 16.73 7.28
CA VAL A 112 -12.90 15.67 7.60
C VAL A 112 -12.53 15.04 8.92
N ARG A 113 -13.54 14.68 9.72
CA ARG A 113 -13.31 14.06 11.01
C ARG A 113 -12.58 12.74 10.85
N LYS A 114 -11.56 12.52 11.65
CA LYS A 114 -10.92 11.21 11.76
C LYS A 114 -11.94 10.20 12.26
N ALA A 115 -12.09 9.12 11.53
CA ALA A 115 -12.87 7.99 12.05
C ALA A 115 -12.25 7.50 13.37
N PRO A 116 -13.04 7.14 14.37
CA PRO A 116 -12.52 6.45 15.53
C PRO A 116 -11.72 5.23 15.07
N LEU A 117 -10.61 4.97 15.74
CA LEU A 117 -9.89 3.70 15.48
C LEU A 117 -10.88 2.55 15.66
N PRO A 118 -10.95 1.61 14.72
CA PRO A 118 -11.80 0.46 14.88
C PRO A 118 -11.44 -0.26 16.21
N PRO A 119 -12.42 -0.84 16.89
CA PRO A 119 -12.15 -1.57 18.12
C PRO A 119 -11.08 -2.64 17.86
N PRO A 120 -10.22 -2.93 18.85
CA PRO A 120 -9.22 -3.98 18.72
C PRO A 120 -9.91 -5.29 18.29
N ARG A 121 -9.41 -5.88 17.22
CA ARG A 121 -9.90 -7.19 16.79
C ARG A 121 -9.46 -8.25 17.76
N PRO A 122 -10.21 -9.36 17.87
CA PRO A 122 -9.74 -10.51 18.60
C PRO A 122 -8.36 -10.93 18.06
N PRO A 123 -7.46 -11.42 18.92
CA PRO A 123 -6.16 -11.89 18.46
C PRO A 123 -6.34 -12.97 17.40
N ALA A 124 -5.41 -13.04 16.45
CA ALA A 124 -5.40 -14.09 15.45
C ALA A 124 -5.34 -15.47 16.13
N PRO A 125 -6.02 -16.49 15.59
CA PRO A 125 -5.99 -17.84 16.16
C PRO A 125 -4.58 -18.41 16.26
N VAL A 126 -3.71 -17.99 15.36
CA VAL A 126 -2.31 -18.43 15.25
C VAL A 126 -1.44 -17.24 14.88
N ASP A 127 -0.27 -17.14 15.50
CA ASP A 127 0.72 -16.12 15.19
C ASP A 127 1.69 -16.62 14.10
N LEU A 128 1.58 -16.06 12.90
CA LEU A 128 2.46 -16.34 11.77
C LEU A 128 3.67 -15.40 11.72
N SER A 129 3.83 -14.47 12.67
CA SER A 129 4.90 -13.48 12.65
C SER A 129 6.29 -14.11 12.74
N GLY A 130 7.23 -13.48 12.07
CA GLY A 130 8.64 -13.86 12.09
C GLY A 130 9.23 -14.08 10.71
N ILE A 131 10.49 -14.48 10.70
CA ILE A 131 11.25 -14.75 9.48
C ILE A 131 11.13 -16.23 9.14
N TRP A 132 10.82 -16.49 7.88
CA TRP A 132 10.56 -17.80 7.33
C TRP A 132 11.53 -18.08 6.18
N LYS A 133 12.42 -19.04 6.32
CA LYS A 133 13.32 -19.50 5.26
C LYS A 133 12.73 -20.69 4.53
N PRO A 134 12.96 -20.82 3.21
CA PRO A 134 12.49 -21.99 2.46
C PRO A 134 12.96 -23.29 3.08
N ALA A 135 12.05 -24.25 3.21
CA ALA A 135 12.43 -25.58 3.67
C ALA A 135 13.30 -26.30 2.62
N PRO A 136 14.25 -27.15 3.03
CA PRO A 136 15.01 -27.97 2.11
C PRO A 136 14.10 -28.89 1.28
N GLY A 137 14.53 -29.22 0.06
CA GLY A 137 13.80 -30.18 -0.78
C GLY A 137 12.80 -29.55 -1.76
N VAL A 138 13.11 -28.37 -2.28
CA VAL A 138 12.32 -27.78 -3.38
C VAL A 138 12.23 -28.76 -4.54
N ASP A 139 11.00 -29.03 -4.97
CA ASP A 139 10.73 -29.93 -6.08
C ASP A 139 10.93 -29.21 -7.42
N PHE A 140 12.05 -29.50 -8.07
CA PHE A 140 12.39 -28.99 -9.40
C PHE A 140 11.88 -29.89 -10.54
N ARG A 141 11.05 -30.89 -10.24
CA ARG A 141 10.53 -31.77 -11.29
C ARG A 141 9.80 -30.95 -12.36
N LYS A 142 9.93 -31.42 -13.61
CA LYS A 142 9.21 -30.84 -14.72
C LYS A 142 7.70 -31.07 -14.52
N TYR A 143 6.96 -30.00 -14.32
CA TYR A 143 5.51 -30.03 -14.35
C TYR A 143 5.06 -29.73 -15.78
N THR A 144 4.13 -30.51 -16.27
CA THR A 144 3.41 -30.18 -17.52
C THR A 144 2.15 -29.45 -17.10
N MET A 145 2.03 -28.19 -17.51
CA MET A 145 0.81 -27.41 -17.33
C MET A 145 -0.15 -27.69 -18.47
N ASP A 146 -1.44 -27.77 -18.16
CA ASP A 146 -2.48 -27.88 -19.17
C ASP A 146 -2.86 -26.50 -19.66
N LEU A 147 -2.05 -25.98 -20.59
CA LEU A 147 -2.18 -24.66 -21.16
C LEU A 147 -3.30 -24.59 -22.21
N THR A 148 -3.94 -23.44 -22.32
CA THR A 148 -4.79 -23.14 -23.50
C THR A 148 -3.90 -23.01 -24.74
N PRO A 149 -4.44 -23.11 -25.98
CA PRO A 149 -3.64 -22.96 -27.19
C PRO A 149 -2.88 -21.63 -27.23
N LYS A 150 -3.54 -20.51 -26.88
CA LYS A 150 -2.92 -19.18 -26.82
C LYS A 150 -1.75 -19.14 -25.81
N ALA A 151 -1.92 -19.73 -24.64
CA ALA A 151 -0.89 -19.77 -23.62
C ALA A 151 0.27 -20.70 -24.03
N GLN A 152 -0.01 -21.77 -24.76
CA GLN A 152 1.00 -22.68 -25.30
C GLN A 152 1.86 -21.97 -26.35
N ASP A 153 1.26 -21.27 -27.31
CA ASP A 153 1.98 -20.49 -28.33
C ASP A 153 2.86 -19.43 -27.68
N TRP A 154 2.36 -18.74 -26.65
CA TRP A 154 3.13 -17.75 -25.87
C TRP A 154 4.30 -18.40 -25.13
N HIS A 155 4.08 -19.55 -24.49
CA HIS A 155 5.09 -20.32 -23.76
C HIS A 155 6.17 -20.87 -24.69
N ASP A 156 5.80 -21.37 -25.87
CA ASP A 156 6.75 -21.96 -26.83
C ASP A 156 7.71 -20.92 -27.43
N ASP A 157 7.29 -19.65 -27.50
CA ASP A 157 8.12 -18.52 -27.92
C ASP A 157 8.90 -17.88 -26.74
N TYR A 158 8.75 -18.36 -25.52
CA TYR A 158 9.40 -17.75 -24.35
C TYR A 158 10.92 -17.99 -24.34
N LEU A 159 11.64 -16.91 -24.15
CA LEU A 159 13.10 -16.91 -23.98
C LEU A 159 13.47 -16.26 -22.65
N MET A 160 13.86 -17.04 -21.67
CA MET A 160 14.13 -16.57 -20.29
C MET A 160 15.07 -15.36 -20.23
N HIS A 161 16.12 -15.33 -21.04
CA HIS A 161 17.12 -14.25 -21.02
C HIS A 161 16.60 -12.90 -21.54
N TYR A 162 15.45 -12.88 -22.21
CA TYR A 162 14.85 -11.67 -22.75
C TYR A 162 13.50 -11.35 -22.10
N ASP A 163 12.72 -12.38 -21.79
CA ASP A 163 11.32 -12.22 -21.42
C ASP A 163 11.08 -12.25 -19.91
N GLN A 164 12.02 -12.86 -19.15
CA GLN A 164 11.91 -12.90 -17.69
C GLN A 164 11.94 -11.48 -17.10
N PRO A 165 10.93 -11.05 -16.35
CA PRO A 165 10.85 -9.67 -15.87
C PRO A 165 12.06 -9.21 -15.07
N ASN A 166 12.58 -10.05 -14.18
CA ASN A 166 13.67 -9.68 -13.28
C ASN A 166 15.02 -9.43 -13.99
N VAL A 167 15.21 -9.87 -15.25
CA VAL A 167 16.42 -9.48 -16.00
C VAL A 167 16.45 -7.99 -16.33
N ARG A 168 15.29 -7.33 -16.25
CA ARG A 168 15.10 -5.89 -16.42
C ARG A 168 14.77 -5.15 -15.13
N CYS A 169 14.95 -5.81 -13.98
CA CYS A 169 14.54 -5.28 -12.67
C CYS A 169 13.03 -4.98 -12.54
N VAL A 170 12.21 -5.65 -13.31
CA VAL A 170 10.75 -5.63 -13.16
C VAL A 170 10.35 -6.77 -12.23
N SER A 171 9.44 -6.49 -11.31
CA SER A 171 8.96 -7.51 -10.38
C SER A 171 8.36 -8.70 -11.12
N THR A 172 8.69 -9.90 -10.66
CA THR A 172 8.10 -11.14 -11.17
C THR A 172 6.69 -11.37 -10.63
N GLY A 173 6.26 -10.57 -9.67
CA GLY A 173 4.93 -10.59 -9.11
C GLY A 173 4.67 -11.72 -8.12
N ILE A 174 3.56 -11.58 -7.41
CA ILE A 174 3.20 -12.45 -6.28
C ILE A 174 3.07 -13.92 -6.68
N VAL A 175 2.55 -14.20 -7.88
CA VAL A 175 2.36 -15.59 -8.34
C VAL A 175 3.70 -16.30 -8.46
N ALA A 176 4.70 -15.66 -9.05
CA ALA A 176 6.04 -16.21 -9.17
C ALA A 176 6.74 -16.31 -7.82
N MET A 177 6.66 -15.27 -6.98
CA MET A 177 7.31 -15.23 -5.66
C MET A 177 6.90 -16.40 -4.77
N VAL A 178 5.60 -16.64 -4.63
CA VAL A 178 5.13 -17.76 -3.81
C VAL A 178 5.31 -19.11 -4.49
N ALA A 179 5.28 -19.15 -5.82
CA ALA A 179 5.54 -20.39 -6.56
C ALA A 179 7.00 -20.81 -6.48
N TRP A 180 7.94 -19.88 -6.49
CA TRP A 180 9.38 -20.19 -6.36
C TRP A 180 9.77 -20.52 -4.94
N GLY A 181 9.43 -19.63 -3.99
CA GLY A 181 9.71 -19.84 -2.57
C GLY A 181 11.17 -20.16 -2.25
N PHE A 182 12.12 -19.55 -2.99
CA PHE A 182 13.55 -19.81 -2.82
C PHE A 182 14.22 -18.88 -1.81
N TYR A 183 13.59 -17.76 -1.52
CA TYR A 183 14.13 -16.70 -0.70
C TYR A 183 13.36 -16.61 0.61
N PRO A 184 13.96 -16.07 1.66
CA PRO A 184 13.28 -15.79 2.90
C PRO A 184 12.14 -14.79 2.72
N MET A 185 11.16 -14.90 3.61
CA MET A 185 10.13 -13.89 3.79
C MET A 185 9.95 -13.58 5.27
N GLU A 186 9.55 -12.36 5.58
CA GLU A 186 9.13 -11.95 6.91
C GLU A 186 7.63 -11.68 6.92
N ILE A 187 6.95 -12.15 7.96
CA ILE A 187 5.54 -11.86 8.19
C ILE A 187 5.43 -10.99 9.43
N LEU A 188 4.84 -9.81 9.26
CA LEU A 188 4.50 -8.89 10.35
C LEU A 188 2.99 -8.90 10.55
N SER A 189 2.57 -9.00 11.81
CA SER A 189 1.16 -9.03 12.18
C SER A 189 0.72 -7.67 12.72
N ALA A 190 -0.36 -7.14 12.17
CA ALA A 190 -1.09 -5.99 12.68
C ALA A 190 -2.56 -6.38 12.89
N PRO A 191 -3.35 -5.61 13.68
CA PRO A 191 -4.73 -5.99 13.99
C PRO A 191 -5.64 -6.17 12.77
N ASP A 192 -5.39 -5.44 11.70
CA ASP A 192 -6.23 -5.41 10.48
C ASP A 192 -5.59 -6.09 9.27
N ARG A 193 -4.32 -6.49 9.36
CA ARG A 193 -3.57 -7.04 8.22
C ARG A 193 -2.36 -7.85 8.65
N LEU A 194 -1.91 -8.68 7.74
CA LEU A 194 -0.56 -9.21 7.72
C LEU A 194 0.24 -8.49 6.63
N THR A 195 1.52 -8.27 6.89
CA THR A 195 2.46 -7.74 5.88
C THR A 195 3.51 -8.79 5.62
N PHE A 196 3.60 -9.25 4.38
CA PHE A 196 4.65 -10.14 3.92
C PHE A 196 5.73 -9.28 3.26
N ILE A 197 6.96 -9.44 3.71
CA ILE A 197 8.15 -8.81 3.14
C ILE A 197 8.96 -9.94 2.50
N TYR A 198 9.20 -9.86 1.22
CA TYR A 198 10.01 -10.83 0.47
C TYR A 198 11.41 -10.26 0.28
N GLU A 199 12.45 -11.07 0.56
CA GLU A 199 13.83 -10.65 0.31
C GLU A 199 14.06 -10.41 -1.18
N VAL A 200 13.59 -11.33 -2.02
CA VAL A 200 13.69 -11.15 -3.47
C VAL A 200 12.89 -9.95 -3.95
N GLU A 201 13.52 -9.14 -4.78
CA GLU A 201 12.92 -7.93 -5.38
C GLU A 201 12.44 -6.89 -4.35
N SER A 202 12.76 -7.08 -3.05
CA SER A 202 12.37 -6.21 -1.92
C SER A 202 10.87 -5.90 -1.88
N GLU A 203 10.05 -6.85 -2.28
CA GLU A 203 8.60 -6.66 -2.41
C GLU A 203 7.87 -6.74 -1.08
N VAL A 204 6.85 -5.91 -0.96
CA VAL A 204 5.99 -5.83 0.22
C VAL A 204 4.54 -6.07 -0.16
N ARG A 205 3.93 -7.11 0.41
CA ARG A 205 2.53 -7.46 0.20
C ARG A 205 1.71 -7.19 1.46
N ARG A 206 0.60 -6.48 1.31
CA ARG A 206 -0.38 -6.28 2.37
C ARG A 206 -1.55 -7.23 2.17
N VAL A 207 -1.87 -7.98 3.21
CA VAL A 207 -2.98 -8.96 3.23
C VAL A 207 -3.98 -8.51 4.29
N PHE A 208 -5.14 -8.02 3.86
CA PHE A 208 -6.15 -7.45 4.74
C PHE A 208 -7.03 -8.56 5.35
N LEU A 209 -7.30 -8.42 6.65
CA LEU A 209 -8.12 -9.38 7.41
C LEU A 209 -9.58 -8.94 7.57
N ASP A 210 -10.03 -7.89 6.90
CA ASP A 210 -11.31 -7.22 7.14
C ASP A 210 -12.24 -7.15 5.92
N ASP A 211 -12.04 -7.98 4.93
CA ASP A 211 -12.85 -8.07 3.71
C ASP A 211 -13.03 -6.74 2.97
N ARG A 212 -12.16 -5.73 3.26
CA ARG A 212 -12.20 -4.43 2.58
C ARG A 212 -12.02 -4.63 1.08
N GLN A 213 -12.80 -3.89 0.31
CA GLN A 213 -12.66 -3.92 -1.14
C GLN A 213 -11.56 -2.96 -1.59
N PRO A 214 -10.90 -3.23 -2.73
CA PRO A 214 -10.02 -2.26 -3.35
C PRO A 214 -10.79 -0.99 -3.69
N PRO A 215 -10.15 0.20 -3.65
CA PRO A 215 -10.74 1.42 -4.20
C PRO A 215 -11.16 1.23 -5.67
N GLU A 216 -12.19 1.96 -6.12
CA GLU A 216 -12.78 1.80 -7.46
C GLU A 216 -11.75 1.84 -8.61
N PHE A 217 -10.73 2.69 -8.47
CA PHE A 217 -9.68 2.87 -9.49
C PHE A 217 -8.34 2.24 -9.08
N TYR A 218 -8.36 1.20 -8.23
CA TYR A 218 -7.13 0.52 -7.84
C TYR A 218 -6.57 -0.26 -9.05
N PRO A 219 -5.35 0.03 -9.50
CA PRO A 219 -4.77 -0.64 -10.67
C PRO A 219 -4.38 -2.09 -10.37
N THR A 220 -4.17 -2.88 -11.39
CA THR A 220 -3.39 -4.11 -11.28
C THR A 220 -1.96 -3.79 -10.82
N SER A 221 -1.35 -4.70 -10.09
CA SER A 221 0.03 -4.54 -9.60
C SER A 221 0.72 -5.88 -9.44
N SER A 222 2.05 -5.85 -9.27
CA SER A 222 2.87 -7.05 -9.03
C SER A 222 2.35 -7.87 -7.84
N MET A 223 1.92 -7.21 -6.75
CA MET A 223 1.44 -7.88 -5.54
C MET A 223 -0.08 -8.04 -5.48
N GLY A 224 -0.83 -7.41 -6.39
CA GLY A 224 -2.29 -7.43 -6.41
C GLY A 224 -2.94 -6.87 -5.15
N TRP A 225 -4.22 -7.14 -5.00
CA TRP A 225 -4.97 -6.86 -3.78
C TRP A 225 -5.33 -8.17 -3.07
N SER A 226 -4.96 -8.29 -1.80
CA SER A 226 -5.12 -9.52 -1.03
C SER A 226 -6.02 -9.32 0.19
N ASN A 227 -7.05 -10.16 0.28
CA ASN A 227 -7.86 -10.31 1.49
C ASN A 227 -7.66 -11.69 2.07
N ALA A 228 -7.75 -11.80 3.39
CA ALA A 228 -7.63 -13.07 4.07
C ALA A 228 -8.67 -13.25 5.16
N ARG A 229 -8.95 -14.53 5.45
CA ARG A 229 -9.75 -14.94 6.61
C ARG A 229 -9.12 -16.15 7.27
N TRP A 230 -9.38 -16.29 8.52
CA TRP A 230 -9.05 -17.52 9.26
C TRP A 230 -10.14 -18.57 9.04
N ASP A 231 -9.70 -19.79 8.75
CA ASP A 231 -10.53 -21.00 8.66
C ASP A 231 -9.98 -22.01 9.67
N GLY A 232 -10.50 -21.96 10.90
CA GLY A 232 -9.87 -22.58 12.05
C GLY A 232 -8.51 -21.95 12.35
N SER A 233 -7.46 -22.76 12.32
CA SER A 233 -6.05 -22.32 12.47
C SER A 233 -5.36 -22.00 11.14
N ASP A 234 -6.01 -22.21 10.00
CA ASP A 234 -5.45 -21.94 8.70
C ASP A 234 -5.79 -20.52 8.23
N LEU A 235 -4.83 -19.85 7.62
CA LEU A 235 -5.03 -18.57 6.94
C LEU A 235 -5.35 -18.83 5.47
N VAL A 236 -6.52 -18.39 5.01
CA VAL A 236 -6.91 -18.45 3.59
C VAL A 236 -6.81 -17.05 2.99
N ILE A 237 -5.95 -16.87 1.98
CA ILE A 237 -5.74 -15.62 1.28
C ILE A 237 -6.33 -15.73 -0.13
N GLU A 238 -7.03 -14.69 -0.56
CA GLU A 238 -7.49 -14.53 -1.95
C GLU A 238 -6.93 -13.22 -2.51
N THR A 239 -6.26 -13.32 -3.67
CA THR A 239 -5.62 -12.20 -4.35
C THR A 239 -6.26 -11.98 -5.70
N GLN A 240 -6.54 -10.73 -6.01
CA GLN A 240 -7.07 -10.25 -7.27
C GLN A 240 -6.30 -9.01 -7.74
N LEU A 241 -6.60 -8.45 -8.90
CA LEU A 241 -5.90 -7.30 -9.48
C LEU A 241 -4.39 -7.56 -9.60
N ILE A 242 -4.05 -8.78 -9.97
CA ILE A 242 -2.68 -9.18 -10.26
C ILE A 242 -2.33 -8.68 -11.65
N GLU A 243 -1.19 -8.02 -11.80
CA GLU A 243 -0.65 -7.64 -13.10
C GLU A 243 -0.18 -8.87 -13.86
N GLY A 244 -0.49 -8.92 -15.15
CA GLY A 244 -0.08 -9.99 -16.05
C GLY A 244 1.45 -10.16 -16.11
N ASN A 245 1.91 -11.40 -16.02
CA ASN A 245 3.33 -11.72 -15.91
C ASN A 245 3.60 -13.19 -16.26
N VAL A 246 4.67 -13.74 -15.73
CA VAL A 246 4.99 -15.17 -15.78
C VAL A 246 4.81 -15.82 -14.40
N ARG A 247 4.38 -17.06 -14.39
CA ARG A 247 4.20 -17.84 -13.17
C ARG A 247 5.54 -18.28 -12.56
N ASP A 248 6.53 -18.55 -13.41
CA ASP A 248 7.90 -18.87 -13.00
C ASP A 248 8.89 -18.69 -14.18
N PHE A 249 10.17 -18.97 -13.93
CA PHE A 249 11.26 -18.82 -14.91
C PHE A 249 11.12 -19.72 -16.17
N ARG A 250 10.15 -20.63 -16.21
CA ARG A 250 9.83 -21.46 -17.39
C ARG A 250 8.90 -20.73 -18.35
N GLY A 251 8.32 -19.61 -17.93
CA GLY A 251 7.58 -18.73 -18.80
C GLY A 251 6.11 -19.09 -19.00
N GLU A 252 5.50 -19.87 -18.11
CA GLU A 252 4.05 -20.03 -18.16
C GLU A 252 3.38 -18.70 -17.86
N PRO A 253 2.44 -18.22 -18.73
CA PRO A 253 1.87 -16.86 -18.59
C PRO A 253 0.89 -16.72 -17.44
N VAL A 254 0.76 -15.52 -16.93
CA VAL A 254 -0.27 -15.08 -15.98
C VAL A 254 -0.99 -13.87 -16.58
N SER A 255 -2.32 -13.89 -16.64
CA SER A 255 -3.12 -12.78 -17.16
C SER A 255 -3.49 -11.77 -16.08
N ASP A 256 -3.84 -10.53 -16.48
CA ASP A 256 -4.37 -9.49 -15.59
C ASP A 256 -5.68 -9.89 -14.90
N GLY A 257 -6.44 -10.83 -15.50
CA GLY A 257 -7.65 -11.39 -14.91
C GLY A 257 -7.41 -12.54 -13.93
N ALA A 258 -6.15 -12.91 -13.70
CA ALA A 258 -5.79 -14.01 -12.80
C ALA A 258 -6.20 -13.70 -11.37
N ARG A 259 -6.55 -14.75 -10.64
CA ARG A 259 -6.75 -14.75 -9.19
C ARG A 259 -5.90 -15.82 -8.57
N MET A 260 -5.51 -15.62 -7.33
CA MET A 260 -4.75 -16.60 -6.59
C MET A 260 -5.41 -16.89 -5.25
N ARG A 261 -5.48 -18.16 -4.90
CA ARG A 261 -5.91 -18.62 -3.57
C ARG A 261 -4.77 -19.34 -2.90
N GLU A 262 -4.52 -18.99 -1.66
CA GLU A 262 -3.50 -19.60 -0.83
C GLU A 262 -4.11 -20.06 0.48
N ARG A 263 -3.65 -21.21 0.99
CA ARG A 263 -3.98 -21.70 2.33
C ARG A 263 -2.68 -21.96 3.07
N TYR A 264 -2.47 -21.23 4.14
CA TYR A 264 -1.31 -21.38 5.01
C TYR A 264 -1.71 -22.11 6.29
N SER A 265 -0.90 -23.08 6.68
CA SER A 265 -1.06 -23.88 7.90
C SER A 265 0.25 -23.90 8.67
N LEU A 266 0.19 -23.61 9.97
CA LEU A 266 1.35 -23.68 10.86
C LEU A 266 1.36 -25.04 11.56
N SER A 267 2.56 -25.65 11.65
CA SER A 267 2.72 -26.89 12.44
C SER A 267 2.45 -26.66 13.93
N GLU A 268 2.12 -27.72 14.66
CA GLU A 268 1.81 -27.64 16.10
C GLU A 268 2.97 -27.05 16.93
N ASP A 269 4.21 -27.31 16.54
CA ASP A 269 5.40 -26.76 17.19
C ASP A 269 5.72 -25.31 16.78
N GLY A 270 4.95 -24.74 15.85
CA GLY A 270 5.15 -23.38 15.35
C GLY A 270 6.39 -23.19 14.48
N GLN A 271 7.06 -24.25 14.03
CA GLN A 271 8.35 -24.14 13.33
C GLN A 271 8.23 -24.30 11.81
N THR A 272 7.14 -24.88 11.32
CA THR A 272 6.96 -25.12 9.86
C THR A 272 5.68 -24.44 9.37
N LEU A 273 5.83 -23.55 8.42
CA LEU A 273 4.72 -22.92 7.69
C LEU A 273 4.55 -23.61 6.35
N SER A 274 3.40 -24.22 6.12
CA SER A 274 3.03 -24.89 4.87
C SER A 274 2.03 -24.06 4.10
N ALA A 275 2.12 -24.05 2.77
CA ALA A 275 1.14 -23.39 1.92
C ALA A 275 0.70 -24.28 0.74
N VAL A 276 -0.58 -24.21 0.41
CA VAL A 276 -1.17 -24.70 -0.84
C VAL A 276 -1.62 -23.49 -1.64
N ILE A 277 -1.05 -23.31 -2.82
CA ILE A 277 -1.22 -22.14 -3.67
C ILE A 277 -1.88 -22.58 -4.96
N THR A 278 -3.03 -22.01 -5.29
CA THR A 278 -3.80 -22.30 -6.50
C THR A 278 -3.92 -21.02 -7.34
N LEU A 279 -3.46 -21.10 -8.59
CA LEU A 279 -3.66 -20.03 -9.56
C LEU A 279 -4.95 -20.28 -10.35
N LEU A 280 -5.85 -19.31 -10.35
CA LEU A 280 -7.13 -19.32 -11.08
C LEU A 280 -7.02 -18.37 -12.26
N ASP A 281 -6.58 -18.89 -13.40
CA ASP A 281 -6.36 -18.13 -14.63
C ASP A 281 -6.87 -18.94 -15.84
N PRO A 282 -8.19 -18.95 -16.08
CA PRO A 282 -8.78 -19.74 -17.15
C PRO A 282 -8.43 -19.24 -18.56
N ALA A 283 -7.88 -18.04 -18.68
CA ALA A 283 -7.37 -17.55 -19.97
C ALA A 283 -6.13 -18.34 -20.41
N ASN A 284 -5.31 -18.79 -19.47
CA ASN A 284 -4.05 -19.46 -19.73
C ASN A 284 -4.05 -20.95 -19.37
N TYR A 285 -4.87 -21.40 -18.43
CA TYR A 285 -4.85 -22.77 -17.91
C TYR A 285 -6.22 -23.44 -18.00
N ARG A 286 -6.30 -24.65 -18.59
CA ARG A 286 -7.50 -25.45 -18.56
C ARG A 286 -7.76 -26.09 -17.20
N VAL A 287 -6.66 -26.41 -16.49
CA VAL A 287 -6.69 -26.90 -15.10
C VAL A 287 -5.88 -25.95 -14.26
N PRO A 288 -6.45 -25.39 -13.17
CA PRO A 288 -5.75 -24.47 -12.28
C PRO A 288 -4.46 -25.09 -11.72
N PRO A 289 -3.28 -24.47 -11.93
CA PRO A 289 -2.04 -24.95 -11.36
C PRO A 289 -2.07 -24.86 -9.83
N VAL A 290 -1.57 -25.91 -9.18
CA VAL A 290 -1.44 -25.97 -7.72
C VAL A 290 0.02 -26.15 -7.35
N ARG A 291 0.50 -25.36 -6.39
CA ARG A 291 1.81 -25.50 -5.78
C ARG A 291 1.69 -25.75 -4.29
N ARG A 292 2.62 -26.53 -3.75
CA ARG A 292 2.81 -26.71 -2.32
C ARG A 292 4.16 -26.17 -1.93
N ARG A 293 4.23 -25.43 -0.83
CA ARG A 293 5.45 -24.84 -0.31
C ARG A 293 5.53 -25.02 1.19
N GLN A 294 6.76 -25.04 1.67
CA GLN A 294 7.05 -25.08 3.11
C GLN A 294 8.20 -24.14 3.42
N TRP A 295 8.12 -23.53 4.56
CA TRP A 295 9.16 -22.69 5.14
C TRP A 295 9.38 -23.10 6.59
N GLN A 296 10.59 -22.88 7.07
CA GLN A 296 10.97 -23.10 8.46
C GLN A 296 11.20 -21.74 9.14
N LYS A 297 10.72 -21.61 10.36
CA LYS A 297 10.95 -20.41 11.17
C LYS A 297 12.45 -20.26 11.44
N SER A 298 12.96 -19.06 11.36
CA SER A 298 14.38 -18.78 11.53
C SER A 298 14.56 -17.49 12.33
N ALA A 299 15.34 -17.56 13.40
CA ALA A 299 15.68 -16.40 14.21
C ALA A 299 16.99 -15.72 13.78
N ASP A 300 17.76 -16.40 12.94
CA ASP A 300 19.13 -16.02 12.55
C ASP A 300 19.30 -15.68 11.07
N THR A 301 18.21 -15.78 10.29
CA THR A 301 18.23 -15.39 8.87
C THR A 301 18.26 -13.86 8.75
N VAL A 302 19.20 -13.37 8.00
CA VAL A 302 19.34 -11.96 7.64
C VAL A 302 18.87 -11.76 6.20
N PHE A 303 18.06 -10.75 5.96
CA PHE A 303 17.68 -10.35 4.61
C PHE A 303 18.84 -9.61 3.95
N TYR A 304 19.16 -10.01 2.74
CA TYR A 304 20.13 -9.29 1.94
C TYR A 304 19.43 -8.19 1.13
N PRO A 305 20.10 -7.04 0.95
CA PRO A 305 19.60 -6.02 0.04
C PRO A 305 19.45 -6.60 -1.36
N TYR A 306 18.31 -6.37 -1.99
CA TYR A 306 18.11 -6.67 -3.38
C TYR A 306 18.49 -5.44 -4.20
N GLU A 307 19.61 -5.54 -4.89
CA GLU A 307 20.09 -4.48 -5.79
C GLU A 307 20.01 -4.98 -7.22
N CYS A 308 19.36 -4.23 -8.07
CA CYS A 308 19.22 -4.52 -9.47
C CYS A 308 19.50 -3.25 -10.29
N ASP A 309 20.34 -3.38 -11.32
CA ASP A 309 20.64 -2.30 -12.27
C ASP A 309 19.91 -2.56 -13.59
N PRO A 310 18.79 -1.88 -13.88
CA PRO A 310 18.05 -2.08 -15.11
C PRO A 310 18.86 -1.70 -16.35
N ASP A 311 19.79 -0.74 -16.21
CA ASP A 311 20.62 -0.32 -17.34
C ASP A 311 21.58 -1.40 -17.80
N SER A 312 21.96 -2.34 -16.95
CA SER A 312 22.90 -3.40 -17.32
C SER A 312 22.33 -4.29 -18.42
N PHE A 313 21.05 -4.62 -18.38
CA PHE A 313 20.38 -5.41 -19.41
C PHE A 313 20.33 -4.67 -20.75
N TYR A 314 19.87 -3.42 -20.75
CA TYR A 314 19.75 -2.63 -22.00
C TYR A 314 21.11 -2.29 -22.57
N ARG A 315 22.12 -2.03 -21.76
CA ARG A 315 23.51 -1.81 -22.18
C ARG A 315 24.10 -3.04 -22.85
N GLN A 316 23.80 -4.23 -22.30
CA GLN A 316 24.22 -5.49 -22.93
C GLN A 316 23.55 -5.66 -24.29
N MET A 317 22.23 -5.45 -24.40
CA MET A 317 21.50 -5.54 -25.67
C MET A 317 22.06 -4.56 -26.72
N TYR A 318 22.35 -3.32 -26.28
CA TYR A 318 22.94 -2.31 -27.15
C TYR A 318 24.33 -2.74 -27.66
N ASN A 319 25.22 -3.18 -26.78
CA ASN A 319 26.56 -3.62 -27.12
C ASN A 319 26.57 -4.85 -28.06
N GLU A 320 25.58 -5.69 -27.95
CA GLU A 320 25.41 -6.88 -28.80
C GLU A 320 24.67 -6.58 -30.11
N GLY A 321 24.21 -5.36 -30.33
CA GLY A 321 23.40 -4.95 -31.50
C GLY A 321 22.02 -5.63 -31.54
N LYS A 322 21.46 -5.97 -30.38
CA LYS A 322 20.20 -6.72 -30.24
C LYS A 322 19.03 -5.87 -29.70
N LEU A 323 19.24 -4.55 -29.52
CA LEU A 323 18.25 -3.71 -28.87
C LEU A 323 16.94 -3.64 -29.69
N ASP A 324 17.03 -3.44 -31.00
CA ASP A 324 15.85 -3.37 -31.87
C ASP A 324 15.08 -4.71 -31.87
N MET A 325 15.81 -5.82 -32.01
CA MET A 325 15.22 -7.18 -31.92
C MET A 325 14.49 -7.38 -30.56
N TYR A 326 15.08 -6.88 -29.49
CA TYR A 326 14.48 -6.99 -28.17
C TYR A 326 13.17 -6.18 -28.08
N PHE A 327 13.14 -4.93 -28.57
CA PHE A 327 11.91 -4.13 -28.55
C PHE A 327 10.81 -4.71 -29.42
N GLU A 328 11.11 -5.16 -30.64
CA GLU A 328 10.15 -5.85 -31.50
C GLU A 328 9.57 -7.11 -30.83
N ARG A 329 10.43 -7.86 -30.10
CA ARG A 329 9.99 -9.01 -29.33
C ARG A 329 9.11 -8.60 -28.16
N SER A 330 9.49 -7.59 -27.40
CA SER A 330 8.74 -7.10 -26.25
C SER A 330 7.33 -6.64 -26.62
N GLU A 331 7.19 -5.87 -27.73
CA GLU A 331 5.90 -5.44 -28.25
C GLU A 331 5.00 -6.62 -28.63
N ARG A 332 5.56 -7.63 -29.31
CA ARG A 332 4.84 -8.83 -29.72
C ARG A 332 4.34 -9.66 -28.55
N ARG A 333 5.05 -9.63 -27.42
CA ARG A 333 4.78 -10.43 -26.24
C ARG A 333 3.96 -9.69 -25.18
N GLN A 334 3.46 -8.51 -25.45
CA GLN A 334 2.54 -7.85 -24.52
C GLN A 334 1.34 -8.75 -24.28
N ILE A 335 1.15 -9.16 -23.04
CA ILE A 335 0.01 -9.97 -22.62
C ILE A 335 -1.13 -9.00 -22.39
N ASN A 336 -2.07 -8.94 -23.34
CA ASN A 336 -3.32 -8.21 -23.21
C ASN A 336 -4.41 -9.11 -22.59
#